data_90cc15ec7dc55ca6534a5d58a445bd2f
#
_entry.id   90cc15ec7dc55ca6534a5d58a445bd2f
#
_cell.length_a   1.000
_cell.length_b   1.000
_cell.length_c   1.000
_cell.angle_alpha   90.00
_cell.angle_beta   90.00
_cell.angle_gamma   90.00
#
_symmetry.space_group_name_H-M   'P 1'
#
loop_
_entity.id
_entity.type
_entity.pdbx_description
1 polymer ?
#
loop_
_entity_poly.entity_id
_entity_poly.type
_entity_poly.pdbx_seq_one_letter_code
_entity_poly.pdbx_strand_id
1 'polypeptide(L)'
;MKKLNLFLACAIFCAGASFAAKEKEVPLVESKYSFEYREIAQKLLNPSAPFEKDGMIVFSAEEGPHYVGIAFDFENFQKIHSFQKRILLDENGEKSSAWYFYILEEYPNTDRILYRLIIDGLWTTDPMNPKQHYDEATGIHLSQIDVKHKYEMATSVKTSANGKSVHFVYKGKSGQNVRVAGTFSNWDSWIYQLAETSRGFYELTLPMNEGTYYYVYCIGTKEFPDTTNHSRAIKDGGKAVSKIIVNDE
;
A
#
# COMPACT_ATOMS: atom_id res chain seq x y z
N MET A 1 -3.05 -73.35 65.16
CA MET A 1 -2.31 -73.12 63.90
C MET A 1 -3.26 -72.47 62.88
N LYS A 2 -3.31 -71.15 62.77
CA LYS A 2 -4.08 -70.43 61.74
C LYS A 2 -3.19 -69.40 61.21
N LYS A 3 -2.84 -69.46 59.93
CA LYS A 3 -2.03 -68.53 59.20
C LYS A 3 -2.87 -67.31 58.88
N LEU A 4 -2.43 -66.17 59.32
CA LEU A 4 -3.02 -64.86 59.02
C LEU A 4 -2.38 -64.33 57.71
N ASN A 5 -3.13 -64.26 56.66
CA ASN A 5 -2.70 -63.64 55.39
C ASN A 5 -2.90 -62.12 55.49
N LEU A 6 -1.82 -61.37 55.49
CA LEU A 6 -1.83 -59.91 55.40
C LEU A 6 -1.86 -59.50 53.91
N PHE A 7 -3.00 -58.98 53.45
CA PHE A 7 -3.10 -58.39 52.16
C PHE A 7 -2.50 -56.95 52.21
N LEU A 8 -1.38 -56.78 51.54
CA LEU A 8 -0.79 -55.50 51.36
C LEU A 8 -1.38 -54.87 50.08
N ALA A 9 -2.30 -53.91 50.24
CA ALA A 9 -2.86 -53.16 49.12
C ALA A 9 -1.81 -52.09 48.66
N CYS A 10 -1.22 -52.33 47.49
CA CYS A 10 -0.35 -51.37 46.84
C CYS A 10 -1.20 -50.34 46.08
N ALA A 11 -1.38 -49.14 46.65
CA ALA A 11 -1.99 -48.03 45.94
C ALA A 11 -0.98 -47.47 44.92
N ILE A 12 -1.20 -47.79 43.65
CA ILE A 12 -0.45 -47.17 42.55
C ILE A 12 -0.99 -45.75 42.34
N PHE A 13 -0.22 -44.79 42.80
CA PHE A 13 -0.46 -43.35 42.53
C PHE A 13 0.01 -43.09 41.12
N CYS A 14 -0.91 -43.15 40.12
CA CYS A 14 -0.64 -42.63 38.79
C CYS A 14 -0.58 -41.11 38.85
N ALA A 15 0.63 -40.55 39.01
CA ALA A 15 0.88 -39.17 38.73
C ALA A 15 0.77 -38.94 37.21
N GLY A 16 -0.40 -38.49 36.76
CA GLY A 16 -0.59 -38.03 35.40
C GLY A 16 0.24 -36.78 35.19
N ALA A 17 1.45 -36.94 34.63
CA ALA A 17 2.20 -35.83 34.08
C ALA A 17 1.46 -35.35 32.81
N SER A 18 0.67 -34.31 32.96
CA SER A 18 0.13 -33.55 31.84
C SER A 18 1.30 -32.89 31.11
N PHE A 19 1.76 -33.54 30.04
CA PHE A 19 2.62 -32.91 29.07
C PHE A 19 1.75 -31.91 28.32
N ALA A 20 1.65 -30.65 28.82
CA ALA A 20 1.24 -29.55 28.02
C ALA A 20 2.30 -29.39 26.92
N ALA A 21 1.97 -29.84 25.72
CA ALA A 21 2.74 -29.56 24.53
C ALA A 21 2.81 -28.03 24.44
N LYS A 22 3.98 -27.49 24.70
CA LYS A 22 4.27 -26.08 24.48
C LYS A 22 4.11 -25.88 22.98
N GLU A 23 2.99 -25.28 22.60
CA GLU A 23 2.73 -24.85 21.23
C GLU A 23 3.94 -23.96 20.85
N LYS A 24 4.76 -24.42 19.91
CA LYS A 24 5.85 -23.63 19.39
C LYS A 24 5.19 -22.44 18.75
N GLU A 25 5.27 -21.29 19.38
CA GLU A 25 4.99 -20.01 18.72
C GLU A 25 5.83 -19.97 17.45
N VAL A 26 5.16 -20.13 16.30
CA VAL A 26 5.78 -19.90 15.01
C VAL A 26 6.15 -18.43 15.00
N PRO A 27 7.43 -18.04 14.87
CA PRO A 27 7.79 -16.65 14.85
C PRO A 27 7.01 -15.97 13.73
N LEU A 28 6.34 -14.86 14.06
CA LEU A 28 5.70 -13.99 13.09
C LEU A 28 6.80 -13.51 12.14
N VAL A 29 6.93 -14.16 10.99
CA VAL A 29 7.78 -13.68 9.90
C VAL A 29 7.07 -12.44 9.38
N GLU A 30 7.63 -11.26 9.64
CA GLU A 30 7.16 -10.02 9.01
C GLU A 30 7.15 -10.24 7.49
N SER A 31 5.95 -10.25 6.93
CA SER A 31 5.81 -10.40 5.49
C SER A 31 6.42 -9.19 4.80
N LYS A 32 7.29 -9.43 3.81
CA LYS A 32 7.84 -8.39 2.92
C LYS A 32 6.74 -7.57 2.24
N TYR A 33 5.56 -8.14 2.11
CA TYR A 33 4.43 -7.56 1.38
C TYR A 33 3.34 -7.09 2.35
N SER A 34 2.67 -6.00 1.99
CA SER A 34 1.55 -5.46 2.74
C SER A 34 0.36 -6.42 2.78
N PHE A 35 -0.59 -6.14 3.66
CA PHE A 35 -1.83 -6.91 3.74
C PHE A 35 -2.62 -6.82 2.42
N GLU A 36 -2.75 -5.62 1.87
CA GLU A 36 -3.46 -5.33 0.62
C GLU A 36 -2.83 -6.05 -0.57
N TYR A 37 -1.49 -6.05 -0.65
CA TYR A 37 -0.76 -6.82 -1.67
C TYR A 37 -1.15 -8.30 -1.64
N ARG A 38 -1.15 -8.90 -0.45
CA ARG A 38 -1.49 -10.31 -0.27
C ARG A 38 -2.95 -10.59 -0.62
N GLU A 39 -3.86 -9.69 -0.25
CA GLU A 39 -5.28 -9.81 -0.57
C GLU A 39 -5.51 -9.77 -2.09
N ILE A 40 -4.90 -8.81 -2.78
CA ILE A 40 -4.96 -8.72 -4.24
C ILE A 40 -4.38 -9.98 -4.87
N ALA A 41 -3.16 -10.38 -4.46
CA ALA A 41 -2.51 -11.56 -5.00
C ALA A 41 -3.33 -12.84 -4.80
N GLN A 42 -4.03 -12.99 -3.66
CA GLN A 42 -4.89 -14.14 -3.39
C GLN A 42 -6.16 -14.14 -4.26
N LYS A 43 -6.72 -12.98 -4.56
CA LYS A 43 -7.95 -12.84 -5.36
C LYS A 43 -7.72 -12.90 -6.88
N LEU A 44 -6.47 -12.89 -7.33
CA LEU A 44 -6.14 -13.10 -8.74
C LEU A 44 -6.38 -14.57 -9.10
N LEU A 45 -7.44 -14.82 -9.85
CA LEU A 45 -7.82 -16.18 -10.28
C LEU A 45 -7.35 -16.50 -11.70
N ASN A 46 -7.21 -15.50 -12.56
CA ASN A 46 -6.82 -15.63 -13.95
C ASN A 46 -5.98 -14.43 -14.39
N PRO A 47 -5.12 -14.59 -15.42
CA PRO A 47 -4.45 -13.45 -16.04
C PRO A 47 -5.48 -12.54 -16.73
N SER A 48 -5.20 -11.24 -16.75
CA SER A 48 -6.07 -10.21 -17.34
C SER A 48 -5.24 -9.03 -17.85
N ALA A 49 -5.86 -8.13 -18.61
CA ALA A 49 -5.27 -6.83 -18.88
C ALA A 49 -4.94 -6.10 -17.55
N PRO A 50 -3.91 -5.26 -17.53
CA PRO A 50 -3.51 -4.57 -16.31
C PRO A 50 -4.64 -3.66 -15.79
N PHE A 51 -4.76 -3.60 -14.47
CA PHE A 51 -5.78 -2.79 -13.80
C PHE A 51 -5.24 -2.19 -12.51
N GLU A 52 -5.86 -1.07 -12.12
CA GLU A 52 -5.59 -0.42 -10.83
C GLU A 52 -6.59 -0.91 -9.77
N LYS A 53 -6.07 -1.24 -8.60
CA LYS A 53 -6.86 -1.60 -7.43
C LYS A 53 -6.15 -1.17 -6.14
N ASP A 54 -6.89 -0.49 -5.27
CA ASP A 54 -6.42 -0.03 -3.96
C ASP A 54 -5.08 0.76 -4.03
N GLY A 55 -4.93 1.61 -5.08
CA GLY A 55 -3.73 2.40 -5.32
C GLY A 55 -2.51 1.59 -5.78
N MET A 56 -2.70 0.35 -6.21
CA MET A 56 -1.68 -0.52 -6.80
C MET A 56 -2.09 -0.91 -8.21
N ILE A 57 -1.10 -1.14 -9.07
CA ILE A 57 -1.35 -1.62 -10.43
C ILE A 57 -0.95 -3.08 -10.54
N VAL A 58 -1.87 -3.89 -11.03
CA VAL A 58 -1.69 -5.33 -11.19
C VAL A 58 -1.43 -5.64 -12.66
N PHE A 59 -0.33 -6.32 -12.92
CA PHE A 59 0.05 -6.85 -14.23
C PHE A 59 0.03 -8.37 -14.17
N SER A 60 -0.36 -9.01 -15.25
CA SER A 60 -0.35 -10.47 -15.35
C SER A 60 0.07 -10.94 -16.74
N ALA A 61 0.58 -12.17 -16.80
CA ALA A 61 0.93 -12.82 -18.05
C ALA A 61 0.57 -14.31 -17.98
N GLU A 62 0.22 -14.89 -19.11
CA GLU A 62 -0.13 -16.29 -19.21
C GLU A 62 1.07 -17.20 -18.93
N GLU A 63 0.81 -18.43 -18.57
CA GLU A 63 1.82 -19.46 -18.45
C GLU A 63 2.34 -19.86 -19.85
N GLY A 64 3.61 -20.18 -19.92
CA GLY A 64 4.32 -20.63 -21.12
C GLY A 64 5.79 -20.25 -21.05
N PRO A 65 6.11 -18.96 -20.87
CA PRO A 65 7.48 -18.51 -20.70
C PRO A 65 8.16 -19.10 -19.46
N HIS A 66 9.50 -19.18 -19.48
CA HIS A 66 10.30 -19.50 -18.30
C HIS A 66 10.49 -18.28 -17.40
N TYR A 67 10.49 -17.09 -17.98
CA TYR A 67 10.70 -15.84 -17.29
C TYR A 67 9.83 -14.73 -17.87
N VAL A 68 9.19 -13.95 -16.97
CA VAL A 68 8.50 -12.73 -17.31
C VAL A 68 8.98 -11.61 -16.37
N GLY A 69 9.40 -10.51 -16.95
CA GLY A 69 9.77 -9.28 -16.27
C GLY A 69 9.03 -8.09 -16.84
N ILE A 70 9.05 -6.97 -16.13
CA ILE A 70 8.47 -5.69 -16.54
C ILE A 70 9.45 -4.56 -16.23
N ALA A 71 9.52 -3.58 -17.13
CA ALA A 71 10.28 -2.36 -16.93
C ALA A 71 9.44 -1.15 -17.30
N PHE A 72 9.62 -0.04 -16.58
CA PHE A 72 8.79 1.15 -16.66
C PHE A 72 9.55 2.37 -17.19
N ASP A 73 8.83 3.26 -17.86
CA ASP A 73 9.35 4.52 -18.39
C ASP A 73 9.85 5.47 -17.29
N PHE A 74 9.15 5.53 -16.17
CA PHE A 74 9.56 6.38 -15.04
C PHE A 74 10.85 5.91 -14.34
N GLU A 75 11.32 4.69 -14.62
CA GLU A 75 12.63 4.16 -14.25
C GLU A 75 13.61 4.16 -15.44
N ASN A 76 13.29 4.85 -16.54
CA ASN A 76 14.03 4.86 -17.79
C ASN A 76 14.33 3.46 -18.35
N PHE A 77 13.46 2.49 -18.08
CA PHE A 77 13.60 1.09 -18.43
C PHE A 77 14.89 0.41 -17.92
N GLN A 78 15.55 1.01 -16.92
CA GLN A 78 16.83 0.50 -16.39
C GLN A 78 16.66 -0.62 -15.39
N LYS A 79 15.49 -0.71 -14.76
CA LYS A 79 15.20 -1.71 -13.75
C LYS A 79 14.17 -2.69 -14.27
N ILE A 80 14.51 -3.97 -14.20
CA ILE A 80 13.59 -5.05 -14.56
C ILE A 80 13.05 -5.67 -13.28
N HIS A 81 11.74 -5.66 -13.14
CA HIS A 81 11.03 -6.29 -12.04
C HIS A 81 10.52 -7.65 -12.49
N SER A 82 10.88 -8.70 -11.76
CA SER A 82 10.46 -10.07 -12.08
C SER A 82 9.05 -10.34 -11.62
N PHE A 83 8.25 -10.99 -12.46
CA PHE A 83 6.94 -11.50 -12.09
C PHE A 83 7.08 -12.70 -11.15
N GLN A 84 6.07 -12.86 -10.30
CA GLN A 84 5.89 -14.04 -9.48
C GLN A 84 5.00 -15.05 -10.21
N LYS A 85 5.32 -16.33 -10.09
CA LYS A 85 4.48 -17.40 -10.63
C LYS A 85 3.46 -17.82 -9.59
N ARG A 86 2.17 -17.84 -9.98
CA ARG A 86 1.09 -18.40 -9.20
C ARG A 86 0.68 -19.74 -9.78
N ILE A 87 0.45 -20.70 -8.91
CA ILE A 87 -0.04 -22.03 -9.27
C ILE A 87 -1.31 -22.27 -8.46
N LEU A 88 -2.39 -22.62 -9.12
CA LEU A 88 -3.60 -23.13 -8.49
C LEU A 88 -3.61 -24.66 -8.56
N LEU A 89 -4.00 -25.28 -7.46
CA LEU A 89 -4.17 -26.71 -7.35
C LEU A 89 -5.68 -27.03 -7.34
N ASP A 90 -6.04 -28.16 -7.90
CA ASP A 90 -7.39 -28.70 -7.81
C ASP A 90 -7.64 -29.41 -6.45
N GLU A 91 -8.81 -30.02 -6.31
CA GLU A 91 -9.22 -30.76 -5.09
C GLU A 91 -8.32 -31.97 -4.81
N ASN A 92 -7.62 -32.51 -5.80
CA ASN A 92 -6.69 -33.63 -5.69
C ASN A 92 -5.27 -33.18 -5.38
N GLY A 93 -5.01 -31.86 -5.35
CA GLY A 93 -3.69 -31.29 -5.17
C GLY A 93 -2.84 -31.27 -6.45
N GLU A 94 -3.46 -31.53 -7.61
CA GLU A 94 -2.80 -31.42 -8.90
C GLU A 94 -2.88 -30.00 -9.46
N LYS A 95 -1.90 -29.62 -10.31
CA LYS A 95 -1.90 -28.31 -10.92
C LYS A 95 -3.11 -28.12 -11.86
N SER A 96 -3.99 -27.22 -11.50
CA SER A 96 -5.16 -26.83 -12.32
C SER A 96 -4.81 -25.73 -13.31
N SER A 97 -4.12 -24.68 -12.88
CA SER A 97 -3.68 -23.58 -13.70
C SER A 97 -2.45 -22.88 -13.12
N ALA A 98 -1.74 -22.13 -13.95
CA ALA A 98 -0.68 -21.27 -13.50
C ALA A 98 -0.57 -20.03 -14.40
N TRP A 99 -0.06 -18.93 -13.83
CA TRP A 99 0.26 -17.68 -14.56
C TRP A 99 1.28 -16.87 -13.80
N TYR A 100 1.71 -15.77 -14.40
CA TYR A 100 2.63 -14.83 -13.79
C TYR A 100 1.91 -13.54 -13.41
N PHE A 101 2.34 -12.88 -12.33
CA PHE A 101 1.83 -11.58 -11.94
C PHE A 101 2.91 -10.71 -11.31
N TYR A 102 2.71 -9.40 -11.44
CA TYR A 102 3.49 -8.37 -10.77
C TYR A 102 2.54 -7.29 -10.23
N ILE A 103 2.73 -6.84 -9.01
CA ILE A 103 1.95 -5.78 -8.41
C ILE A 103 2.89 -4.59 -8.17
N LEU A 104 2.61 -3.49 -8.84
CA LEU A 104 3.31 -2.22 -8.67
C LEU A 104 2.65 -1.47 -7.53
N GLU A 105 3.36 -1.39 -6.40
CA GLU A 105 2.86 -0.80 -5.17
C GLU A 105 3.05 0.71 -5.11
N GLU A 106 4.13 1.21 -5.72
CA GLU A 106 4.48 2.63 -5.74
C GLU A 106 4.84 3.07 -7.16
N TYR A 107 4.24 4.15 -7.60
CA TYR A 107 4.51 4.77 -8.89
C TYR A 107 4.39 6.30 -8.79
N PRO A 108 5.00 7.07 -9.72
CA PRO A 108 4.92 8.52 -9.70
C PRO A 108 3.49 9.01 -9.95
N ASN A 109 3.20 10.22 -9.49
CA ASN A 109 1.93 10.87 -9.79
C ASN A 109 1.87 11.24 -11.28
N THR A 110 1.19 10.41 -12.06
CA THR A 110 1.09 10.53 -13.51
C THR A 110 -0.30 10.09 -13.98
N ASP A 111 -0.71 10.59 -15.14
CA ASP A 111 -1.97 10.19 -15.77
C ASP A 111 -1.85 8.83 -16.47
N ARG A 112 -0.62 8.42 -16.78
CA ARG A 112 -0.34 7.18 -17.50
C ARG A 112 1.03 6.64 -17.12
N ILE A 113 1.18 5.34 -17.22
CA ILE A 113 2.45 4.62 -17.09
C ILE A 113 2.69 3.87 -18.40
N LEU A 114 3.88 4.06 -18.96
CA LEU A 114 4.35 3.29 -20.11
C LEU A 114 5.29 2.19 -19.63
N TYR A 115 5.20 1.02 -20.22
CA TYR A 115 6.00 -0.12 -19.81
C TYR A 115 6.26 -1.09 -20.96
N ARG A 116 7.23 -1.98 -20.76
CA ARG A 116 7.49 -3.12 -21.63
C ARG A 116 7.62 -4.38 -20.79
N LEU A 117 7.22 -5.50 -21.35
CA LEU A 117 7.53 -6.81 -20.80
C LEU A 117 8.85 -7.34 -21.35
N ILE A 118 9.51 -8.16 -20.54
CA ILE A 118 10.68 -8.96 -20.94
C ILE A 118 10.26 -10.43 -20.80
N ILE A 119 9.99 -11.08 -21.90
CA ILE A 119 9.55 -12.47 -21.96
C ILE A 119 10.70 -13.32 -22.51
N ASP A 120 11.25 -14.21 -21.67
CA ASP A 120 12.40 -15.05 -22.01
C ASP A 120 13.58 -14.26 -22.64
N GLY A 121 13.82 -13.05 -22.12
CA GLY A 121 14.86 -12.14 -22.56
C GLY A 121 14.50 -11.22 -23.73
N LEU A 122 13.32 -11.36 -24.32
CA LEU A 122 12.86 -10.50 -25.42
C LEU A 122 11.99 -9.36 -24.89
N TRP A 123 12.34 -8.14 -25.28
CA TRP A 123 11.59 -6.94 -24.98
C TRP A 123 10.37 -6.83 -25.90
N THR A 124 9.18 -6.83 -25.33
CA THR A 124 7.92 -6.81 -26.08
C THR A 124 6.89 -5.89 -25.42
N THR A 125 5.83 -5.56 -26.15
CA THR A 125 4.60 -5.04 -25.56
C THR A 125 3.87 -6.15 -24.79
N ASP A 126 2.99 -5.77 -23.89
CA ASP A 126 2.19 -6.70 -23.11
C ASP A 126 1.08 -7.32 -23.99
N PRO A 127 1.08 -8.64 -24.22
CA PRO A 127 0.04 -9.29 -25.02
C PRO A 127 -1.35 -9.20 -24.38
N MET A 128 -1.44 -9.05 -23.05
CA MET A 128 -2.70 -8.93 -22.32
C MET A 128 -3.28 -7.51 -22.39
N ASN A 129 -2.48 -6.53 -22.81
CA ASN A 129 -2.88 -5.13 -22.84
C ASN A 129 -3.02 -4.61 -24.28
N PRO A 130 -4.24 -4.38 -24.78
CA PRO A 130 -4.43 -3.83 -26.13
C PRO A 130 -4.03 -2.37 -26.24
N LYS A 131 -3.88 -1.64 -25.11
CA LYS A 131 -3.55 -0.23 -25.12
C LYS A 131 -2.06 -0.02 -25.28
N GLN A 132 -1.67 0.61 -26.37
CA GLN A 132 -0.29 0.87 -26.75
C GLN A 132 -0.07 2.36 -27.02
N HIS A 133 1.14 2.79 -26.80
CA HIS A 133 1.67 4.11 -27.14
C HIS A 133 2.83 3.94 -28.11
N TYR A 134 2.80 4.67 -29.23
CA TYR A 134 3.94 4.72 -30.14
C TYR A 134 4.87 5.86 -29.72
N ASP A 135 6.10 5.51 -29.42
CA ASP A 135 7.15 6.49 -29.08
C ASP A 135 7.87 6.90 -30.37
N GLU A 136 7.60 8.10 -30.83
CA GLU A 136 8.18 8.66 -32.07
C GLU A 136 9.69 8.82 -31.97
N ALA A 137 10.24 9.07 -30.78
CA ALA A 137 11.67 9.29 -30.59
C ALA A 137 12.49 8.02 -30.78
N THR A 138 11.96 6.88 -30.36
CA THR A 138 12.63 5.58 -30.44
C THR A 138 12.08 4.68 -31.54
N GLY A 139 10.92 5.00 -32.10
CA GLY A 139 10.24 4.23 -33.12
C GLY A 139 9.65 2.90 -32.61
N ILE A 140 9.41 2.75 -31.31
CA ILE A 140 8.91 1.52 -30.70
C ILE A 140 7.51 1.70 -30.11
N HIS A 141 6.77 0.59 -30.01
CA HIS A 141 5.53 0.52 -29.28
C HIS A 141 5.79 0.18 -27.81
N LEU A 142 5.13 0.90 -26.94
CA LEU A 142 5.11 0.68 -25.49
C LEU A 142 3.71 0.29 -25.06
N SER A 143 3.56 -0.56 -24.08
CA SER A 143 2.26 -0.80 -23.47
C SER A 143 1.94 0.36 -22.52
N GLN A 144 0.66 0.74 -22.44
CA GLN A 144 0.18 1.87 -21.67
C GLN A 144 -0.92 1.43 -20.71
N ILE A 145 -0.86 1.90 -19.48
CA ILE A 145 -2.00 1.92 -18.56
C ILE A 145 -2.31 3.36 -18.16
N ASP A 146 -3.59 3.75 -18.20
CA ASP A 146 -4.04 5.01 -17.65
C ASP A 146 -4.27 4.84 -16.16
N VAL A 147 -3.72 5.74 -15.39
CA VAL A 147 -3.90 5.81 -13.95
C VAL A 147 -5.10 6.71 -13.67
N LYS A 148 -6.10 6.19 -12.97
CA LYS A 148 -7.36 6.90 -12.75
C LYS A 148 -7.28 7.98 -11.68
N HIS A 149 -6.30 7.89 -10.79
CA HIS A 149 -6.17 8.80 -9.66
C HIS A 149 -4.96 9.72 -9.83
N LYS A 150 -5.27 10.96 -10.16
CA LYS A 150 -4.32 12.06 -10.05
C LYS A 150 -4.35 12.57 -8.61
N TYR A 151 -3.39 12.14 -7.80
CA TYR A 151 -3.27 12.68 -6.45
C TYR A 151 -2.72 14.10 -6.50
N GLU A 152 -3.39 15.01 -5.82
CA GLU A 152 -2.79 16.28 -5.53
C GLU A 152 -1.68 16.07 -4.50
N MET A 153 -0.46 16.34 -4.90
CA MET A 153 0.73 16.07 -4.08
C MET A 153 0.98 17.09 -2.99
N ALA A 154 0.15 18.14 -2.91
CA ALA A 154 0.35 19.22 -1.96
C ALA A 154 -0.97 19.72 -1.38
N THR A 155 -0.92 20.14 -0.13
CA THR A 155 -2.02 20.85 0.52
C THR A 155 -2.34 22.14 -0.25
N SER A 156 -3.61 22.33 -0.58
CA SER A 156 -4.06 23.44 -1.44
C SER A 156 -5.41 24.00 -1.00
N VAL A 157 -5.69 25.24 -1.40
CA VAL A 157 -7.01 25.85 -1.26
C VAL A 157 -7.88 25.43 -2.44
N LYS A 158 -9.09 25.03 -2.19
CA LYS A 158 -10.12 24.68 -3.16
C LYS A 158 -11.27 25.67 -3.08
N THR A 159 -11.65 26.20 -4.22
CA THR A 159 -12.86 27.04 -4.33
C THR A 159 -13.95 26.22 -5.00
N SER A 160 -15.14 26.20 -4.41
CA SER A 160 -16.34 25.53 -4.93
C SER A 160 -17.55 26.46 -4.83
N ALA A 161 -18.65 26.08 -5.47
CA ALA A 161 -19.91 26.82 -5.37
C ALA A 161 -20.43 26.97 -3.91
N ASN A 162 -20.02 26.08 -3.01
CA ASN A 162 -20.42 26.07 -1.61
C ASN A 162 -19.42 26.77 -0.66
N GLY A 163 -18.43 27.49 -1.22
CA GLY A 163 -17.41 28.19 -0.43
C GLY A 163 -16.02 27.60 -0.62
N LYS A 164 -15.10 28.04 0.23
CA LYS A 164 -13.69 27.65 0.19
C LYS A 164 -13.42 26.51 1.16
N SER A 165 -12.45 25.70 0.81
CA SER A 165 -11.98 24.60 1.64
C SER A 165 -10.47 24.46 1.51
N VAL A 166 -9.83 23.89 2.50
CA VAL A 166 -8.42 23.47 2.40
C VAL A 166 -8.40 21.95 2.24
N HIS A 167 -7.77 21.52 1.18
CA HIS A 167 -7.49 20.12 0.90
C HIS A 167 -6.09 19.80 1.43
N PHE A 168 -6.06 19.10 2.57
CA PHE A 168 -4.83 18.64 3.21
C PHE A 168 -4.40 17.31 2.59
N VAL A 169 -3.12 17.22 2.24
CA VAL A 169 -2.53 16.02 1.64
C VAL A 169 -1.25 15.66 2.35
N TYR A 170 -1.11 14.39 2.71
CA TYR A 170 0.11 13.85 3.29
C TYR A 170 0.48 12.53 2.60
N LYS A 171 1.76 12.38 2.24
CA LYS A 171 2.33 11.13 1.73
C LYS A 171 3.25 10.51 2.77
N GLY A 172 2.98 9.26 3.13
CA GLY A 172 3.76 8.52 4.12
C GLY A 172 3.67 7.01 3.92
N LYS A 173 3.92 6.25 4.99
CA LYS A 173 3.73 4.80 4.98
C LYS A 173 2.25 4.48 5.06
N SER A 174 1.82 3.39 4.39
CA SER A 174 0.45 2.88 4.51
C SER A 174 0.13 2.44 5.94
N GLY A 175 -1.14 2.58 6.34
CA GLY A 175 -1.64 2.17 7.66
C GLY A 175 -1.27 3.10 8.82
N GLN A 176 -0.84 4.33 8.55
CA GLN A 176 -0.57 5.31 9.60
C GLN A 176 -1.82 6.06 10.01
N ASN A 177 -1.94 6.40 11.29
CA ASN A 177 -2.92 7.37 11.76
C ASN A 177 -2.37 8.78 11.59
N VAL A 178 -2.67 9.39 10.43
CA VAL A 178 -2.24 10.75 10.10
C VAL A 178 -3.33 11.73 10.52
N ARG A 179 -2.96 12.75 11.25
CA ARG A 179 -3.86 13.81 11.73
C ARG A 179 -3.28 15.17 11.38
N VAL A 180 -4.15 16.17 11.34
CA VAL A 180 -3.75 17.57 11.14
C VAL A 180 -4.26 18.41 12.33
N ALA A 181 -3.38 19.24 12.86
CA ALA A 181 -3.72 20.21 13.90
C ALA A 181 -3.26 21.61 13.46
N GLY A 182 -4.00 22.61 13.84
CA GLY A 182 -3.68 23.97 13.48
C GLY A 182 -4.49 25.01 14.23
N THR A 183 -4.41 26.26 13.81
CA THR A 183 -5.20 27.35 14.40
C THR A 183 -6.71 27.11 14.28
N PHE A 184 -7.14 26.35 13.28
CA PHE A 184 -8.53 25.96 13.05
C PHE A 184 -9.03 24.86 14.03
N SER A 185 -8.15 24.17 14.73
CA SER A 185 -8.49 23.16 15.75
C SER A 185 -8.00 23.54 17.13
N ASN A 186 -7.59 24.80 17.34
CA ASN A 186 -6.90 25.24 18.54
C ASN A 186 -5.71 24.33 18.92
N TRP A 187 -5.03 23.82 17.89
CA TRP A 187 -3.89 22.88 17.97
C TRP A 187 -4.24 21.51 18.58
N ASP A 188 -5.51 21.18 18.71
CA ASP A 188 -5.91 19.83 19.12
C ASP A 188 -5.74 18.87 17.94
N SER A 189 -4.81 17.93 18.09
CA SER A 189 -4.49 16.93 17.08
C SER A 189 -5.48 15.76 17.01
N TRP A 190 -6.49 15.70 17.90
CA TRP A 190 -7.44 14.61 17.93
C TRP A 190 -8.72 14.89 17.14
N ILE A 191 -8.94 16.15 16.72
CA ILE A 191 -10.17 16.57 16.04
C ILE A 191 -10.21 16.09 14.59
N TYR A 192 -9.09 16.20 13.86
CA TYR A 192 -9.06 15.96 12.41
C TYR A 192 -8.06 14.85 12.03
N GLN A 193 -8.60 13.76 11.50
CA GLN A 193 -7.81 12.65 10.96
C GLN A 193 -7.96 12.63 9.43
N LEU A 194 -6.84 12.44 8.73
CA LEU A 194 -6.82 12.23 7.29
C LEU A 194 -7.20 10.78 6.99
N ALA A 195 -8.00 10.59 5.94
CA ALA A 195 -8.32 9.26 5.42
C ALA A 195 -7.22 8.80 4.46
N GLU A 196 -6.80 7.56 4.54
CA GLU A 196 -5.94 6.94 3.53
C GLU A 196 -6.79 6.63 2.30
N THR A 197 -6.66 7.45 1.26
CA THR A 197 -7.44 7.34 0.00
C THR A 197 -6.78 6.42 -1.00
N SER A 198 -5.46 6.27 -0.90
CA SER A 198 -4.68 5.23 -1.53
C SER A 198 -3.44 4.94 -0.68
N ARG A 199 -2.73 3.89 -1.02
CA ARG A 199 -1.61 3.41 -0.24
C ARG A 199 -0.56 4.49 0.07
N GLY A 200 -0.49 4.88 1.35
CA GLY A 200 0.42 5.92 1.82
C GLY A 200 0.00 7.36 1.46
N PHE A 201 -1.16 7.56 0.83
CA PHE A 201 -1.75 8.86 0.57
C PHE A 201 -2.90 9.12 1.51
N TYR A 202 -2.83 10.22 2.21
CA TYR A 202 -3.79 10.63 3.23
C TYR A 202 -4.34 11.98 2.87
N GLU A 203 -5.66 12.11 2.87
CA GLU A 203 -6.35 13.31 2.45
C GLU A 203 -7.45 13.70 3.42
N LEU A 204 -7.67 14.99 3.53
CA LEU A 204 -8.78 15.57 4.28
C LEU A 204 -9.14 16.91 3.68
N THR A 205 -10.41 17.14 3.42
CA THR A 205 -10.91 18.45 2.99
C THR A 205 -11.70 19.07 4.10
N LEU A 206 -11.31 20.26 4.53
CA LEU A 206 -12.02 21.03 5.56
C LEU A 206 -12.56 22.33 4.97
N PRO A 207 -13.86 22.63 5.11
CA PRO A 207 -14.39 23.96 4.84
C PRO A 207 -13.69 24.99 5.74
N MET A 208 -13.20 26.06 5.14
CA MET A 208 -12.49 27.12 5.86
C MET A 208 -12.92 28.49 5.36
N ASN A 209 -13.16 29.41 6.28
CA ASN A 209 -13.37 30.80 5.95
C ASN A 209 -12.07 31.45 5.49
N GLU A 210 -12.21 32.68 4.95
CA GLU A 210 -11.05 33.49 4.63
C GLU A 210 -10.18 33.74 5.85
N GLY A 211 -8.89 33.71 5.64
CA GLY A 211 -7.94 33.93 6.71
C GLY A 211 -6.60 33.24 6.49
N THR A 212 -5.71 33.50 7.42
CA THR A 212 -4.41 32.83 7.50
C THR A 212 -4.46 31.76 8.57
N TYR A 213 -4.09 30.54 8.17
CA TYR A 213 -4.07 29.39 9.05
C TYR A 213 -2.66 28.80 9.14
N TYR A 214 -2.35 28.29 10.33
CA TYR A 214 -1.09 27.59 10.60
C TYR A 214 -1.41 26.17 11.01
N TYR A 215 -0.61 25.20 10.53
CA TYR A 215 -0.88 23.79 10.77
C TYR A 215 0.38 22.93 10.82
N VAL A 216 0.22 21.74 11.37
CA VAL A 216 1.19 20.64 11.39
C VAL A 216 0.48 19.34 11.12
N TYR A 217 1.20 18.37 10.57
CA TYR A 217 0.75 16.97 10.60
C TYR A 217 1.22 16.30 11.87
N CYS A 218 0.42 15.31 12.32
CA CYS A 218 0.68 14.56 13.55
C CYS A 218 0.60 13.07 13.26
N ILE A 219 1.65 12.32 13.63
CA ILE A 219 1.68 10.85 13.59
C ILE A 219 2.16 10.35 14.95
N GLY A 220 1.28 9.63 15.67
CA GLY A 220 1.50 9.32 17.06
C GLY A 220 1.61 10.59 17.89
N THR A 221 2.76 10.78 18.56
CA THR A 221 3.09 11.97 19.37
C THR A 221 3.97 12.97 18.61
N LYS A 222 4.35 12.66 17.38
CA LYS A 222 5.22 13.54 16.59
C LYS A 222 4.42 14.55 15.81
N GLU A 223 4.80 15.82 15.94
CA GLU A 223 4.29 16.94 15.14
C GLU A 223 5.39 17.40 14.18
N PHE A 224 5.02 17.68 12.93
CA PHE A 224 5.95 18.18 11.92
C PHE A 224 5.21 19.03 10.89
N PRO A 225 5.90 20.05 10.30
CA PRO A 225 5.32 20.87 9.24
C PRO A 225 5.16 20.05 7.96
N ASP A 226 4.23 20.48 7.11
CA ASP A 226 4.05 19.94 5.77
C ASP A 226 5.30 20.19 4.92
N THR A 227 5.94 19.11 4.47
CA THR A 227 7.17 19.20 3.68
C THR A 227 6.93 19.68 2.25
N THR A 228 5.70 19.57 1.76
CA THR A 228 5.31 20.03 0.41
C THR A 228 4.93 21.51 0.39
N ASN A 229 4.68 22.12 1.55
CA ASN A 229 4.35 23.53 1.70
C ASN A 229 5.60 24.34 2.07
N HIS A 230 6.04 25.21 1.16
CA HIS A 230 7.19 26.09 1.40
C HIS A 230 6.88 27.30 2.29
N SER A 231 5.59 27.64 2.46
CA SER A 231 5.17 28.73 3.34
C SER A 231 5.15 28.27 4.79
N ARG A 232 6.02 28.84 5.61
CA ARG A 232 6.22 28.42 7.00
C ARG A 232 6.22 29.61 7.96
N ALA A 233 5.93 29.30 9.21
CA ALA A 233 6.06 30.23 10.34
C ALA A 233 6.70 29.48 11.52
N ILE A 234 7.08 30.22 12.54
CA ILE A 234 7.59 29.70 13.79
C ILE A 234 6.52 29.91 14.86
N LYS A 235 6.10 28.84 15.51
CA LYS A 235 5.21 28.87 16.67
C LYS A 235 5.99 29.14 17.95
N ASP A 236 5.33 29.58 19.00
CA ASP A 236 5.90 29.70 20.34
C ASP A 236 6.64 28.42 20.74
N GLY A 237 7.85 28.57 21.27
CA GLY A 237 8.74 27.44 21.55
C GLY A 237 9.66 27.04 20.38
N GLY A 238 9.70 27.85 19.29
CA GLY A 238 10.67 27.68 18.20
C GLY A 238 10.32 26.56 17.20
N LYS A 239 9.12 25.98 17.27
CA LYS A 239 8.68 24.92 16.37
C LYS A 239 8.20 25.48 15.03
N ALA A 240 8.70 24.95 13.92
CA ALA A 240 8.22 25.28 12.57
C ALA A 240 6.81 24.73 12.35
N VAL A 241 5.96 25.53 11.73
CA VAL A 241 4.60 25.18 11.29
C VAL A 241 4.39 25.60 9.84
N SER A 242 3.53 24.93 9.12
CA SER A 242 3.14 25.31 7.77
C SER A 242 2.09 26.41 7.80
N LYS A 243 2.10 27.29 6.80
CA LYS A 243 1.15 28.40 6.65
C LYS A 243 0.33 28.21 5.38
N ILE A 244 -0.98 28.43 5.46
CA ILE A 244 -1.87 28.49 4.31
C ILE A 244 -2.76 29.72 4.41
N ILE A 245 -3.03 30.37 3.28
CA ILE A 245 -3.86 31.56 3.19
C ILE A 245 -5.07 31.21 2.34
N VAL A 246 -6.27 31.42 2.89
CA VAL A 246 -7.54 31.31 2.19
C VAL A 246 -8.00 32.73 1.88
N ASN A 247 -7.86 33.15 0.61
CA ASN A 247 -8.22 34.50 0.17
C ASN A 247 -9.54 34.49 -0.59
N ASP A 248 -10.27 35.60 -0.60
CA ASP A 248 -11.26 35.92 -1.62
C ASP A 248 -10.55 36.31 -2.92
N GLU A 249 -10.86 35.61 -4.01
CA GLU A 249 -10.55 36.07 -5.36
C GLU A 249 -11.71 36.84 -5.93
#